data_1405b1e67c16f0f659654df9e8af54a3
#
_entry.id   1405b1e67c16f0f659654df9e8af54a3
#
_cell.length_a   1.000
_cell.length_b   1.000
_cell.length_c   1.000
_cell.angle_alpha   90.00
_cell.angle_beta   90.00
_cell.angle_gamma   90.00
#
_symmetry.space_group_name_H-M   'P 1'
#
loop_
_entity.id
_entity.type
_entity.pdbx_description
1 polymer ?
#
loop_
_entity_poly.entity_id
_entity_poly.type
_entity_poly.pdbx_seq_one_letter_code
_entity_poly.pdbx_strand_id
1 'polypeptide(L)'
;NGVEVPDGATYEKYLEKHPLSDQPVTITYERNGLEYETEITPREYRTPVSGFGYNTYSEKTSGFNVLKYGAVEVKYMIRTTILSLKELVTGHLGMKDLSGPVGVVDAIGDTYEQSRSEGTLMIWMNMLNMAVLLSANLGVMNLLPLPALDGGRLVFLIIEAIRRKPVNREIEGRIHFAGLMLLMALMVVVMYNDILKIF
;
A
#
# COMPACT_ATOMS: atom_id res chain seq x y z
N ASN A 1 -17.10 27.67 15.55
CA ASN A 1 -18.15 28.30 16.39
C ASN A 1 -17.60 28.68 17.78
N GLY A 2 -16.32 29.04 17.90
CA GLY A 2 -15.73 29.59 19.13
C GLY A 2 -15.40 28.60 20.25
N VAL A 3 -15.44 27.29 19.99
CA VAL A 3 -15.02 26.25 20.95
C VAL A 3 -13.62 25.79 20.57
N GLU A 4 -12.68 25.88 21.49
CA GLU A 4 -11.31 25.42 21.30
C GLU A 4 -11.23 23.88 21.32
N VAL A 5 -10.58 23.30 20.31
CA VAL A 5 -10.43 21.86 20.12
C VAL A 5 -8.96 21.54 19.98
N PRO A 6 -8.24 21.27 21.08
CA PRO A 6 -6.79 21.06 21.07
C PRO A 6 -6.37 19.71 20.49
N ASP A 7 -7.26 18.71 20.49
CA ASP A 7 -6.99 17.36 20.03
C ASP A 7 -8.22 16.63 19.48
N GLY A 8 -8.00 15.50 18.81
CA GLY A 8 -9.07 14.70 18.20
C GLY A 8 -10.05 14.12 19.23
N ALA A 9 -9.60 13.76 20.43
CA ALA A 9 -10.47 13.21 21.48
C ALA A 9 -11.44 14.28 22.01
N THR A 10 -10.99 15.52 22.13
CA THR A 10 -11.84 16.66 22.49
C THR A 10 -12.84 16.96 21.39
N TYR A 11 -12.44 16.82 20.12
CA TYR A 11 -13.32 16.96 18.96
C TYR A 11 -14.45 15.92 18.97
N GLU A 12 -14.14 14.65 19.19
CA GLU A 12 -15.14 13.58 19.26
C GLU A 12 -16.16 13.85 20.36
N LYS A 13 -15.71 14.21 21.58
CA LYS A 13 -16.60 14.56 22.70
C LYS A 13 -17.45 15.79 22.40
N TYR A 14 -16.93 16.74 21.64
CA TYR A 14 -17.70 17.89 21.20
C TYR A 14 -18.79 17.47 20.23
N LEU A 15 -18.49 16.62 19.26
CA LEU A 15 -19.45 16.11 18.27
C LEU A 15 -20.56 15.24 18.88
N GLU A 16 -20.27 14.48 19.94
CA GLU A 16 -21.30 13.74 20.69
C GLU A 16 -22.41 14.64 21.24
N LYS A 17 -22.03 15.85 21.65
CA LYS A 17 -22.97 16.82 22.22
C LYS A 17 -23.55 17.79 21.17
N HIS A 18 -22.81 18.00 20.11
CA HIS A 18 -23.15 18.96 19.04
C HIS A 18 -22.96 18.26 17.69
N PRO A 19 -23.88 17.36 17.29
CA PRO A 19 -23.77 16.65 16.03
C PRO A 19 -23.77 17.65 14.86
N LEU A 20 -22.95 17.38 13.85
CA LEU A 20 -22.88 18.17 12.64
C LEU A 20 -24.25 18.17 11.95
N SER A 21 -24.63 19.33 11.42
CA SER A 21 -25.85 19.51 10.62
C SER A 21 -25.47 20.09 9.26
N ASP A 22 -26.46 20.31 8.39
CA ASP A 22 -26.27 20.93 7.08
C ASP A 22 -25.95 22.44 7.16
N GLN A 23 -25.83 22.97 8.39
CA GLN A 23 -25.51 24.39 8.59
C GLN A 23 -23.99 24.61 8.51
N PRO A 24 -23.56 25.76 7.96
CA PRO A 24 -22.15 26.10 7.90
C PRO A 24 -21.54 26.20 9.31
N VAL A 25 -20.34 25.69 9.45
CA VAL A 25 -19.54 25.72 10.68
C VAL A 25 -18.29 26.54 10.41
N THR A 26 -18.06 27.56 11.23
CA THR A 26 -16.83 28.35 11.17
C THR A 26 -15.71 27.64 11.91
N ILE A 27 -14.60 27.42 11.23
CA ILE A 27 -13.39 26.79 11.77
C ILE A 27 -12.24 27.78 11.70
N THR A 28 -11.65 28.05 12.86
CA THR A 28 -10.40 28.81 12.95
C THR A 28 -9.25 27.82 13.15
N TYR A 29 -8.22 27.90 12.34
CA TYR A 29 -7.05 27.03 12.43
C TYR A 29 -5.76 27.82 12.26
N GLU A 30 -4.71 27.34 12.91
CA GLU A 30 -3.37 27.92 12.81
C GLU A 30 -2.55 27.15 11.76
N ARG A 31 -1.91 27.87 10.85
CA ARG A 31 -0.98 27.33 9.87
C ARG A 31 0.23 28.25 9.72
N ASN A 32 1.43 27.74 10.00
CA ASN A 32 2.69 28.52 9.94
C ASN A 32 2.71 29.75 10.87
N GLY A 33 2.09 29.66 12.06
CA GLY A 33 2.02 30.76 13.02
C GLY A 33 1.03 31.87 12.65
N LEU A 34 0.17 31.65 11.66
CA LEU A 34 -0.90 32.57 11.26
C LEU A 34 -2.24 31.87 11.45
N GLU A 35 -3.19 32.62 12.01
CA GLU A 35 -4.57 32.16 12.16
C GLU A 35 -5.36 32.40 10.86
N TYR A 36 -6.11 31.38 10.47
CA TYR A 36 -7.03 31.42 9.33
C TYR A 36 -8.42 31.05 9.80
N GLU A 37 -9.40 31.69 9.24
CA GLU A 37 -10.80 31.39 9.46
C GLU A 37 -11.42 30.90 8.15
N THR A 38 -12.17 29.79 8.20
CA THR A 38 -12.88 29.25 7.05
C THR A 38 -14.25 28.74 7.47
N GLU A 39 -15.20 28.82 6.56
CA GLU A 39 -16.54 28.31 6.73
C GLU A 39 -16.71 27.02 5.93
N ILE A 40 -17.12 25.93 6.61
CA ILE A 40 -17.32 24.63 5.99
C ILE A 40 -18.75 24.17 6.24
N THR A 41 -19.46 23.81 5.18
CA THR A 41 -20.76 23.16 5.29
C THR A 41 -20.58 21.66 5.28
N PRO A 42 -20.87 20.96 6.40
CA PRO A 42 -20.80 19.51 6.45
C PRO A 42 -21.77 18.87 5.44
N ARG A 43 -21.34 17.77 4.83
CA ARG A 43 -22.20 16.97 3.96
C ARG A 43 -22.32 15.57 4.53
N GLU A 44 -23.52 15.03 4.51
CA GLU A 44 -23.71 13.61 4.83
C GLU A 44 -23.00 12.76 3.79
N TYR A 45 -22.05 11.95 4.25
CA TYR A 45 -21.33 11.01 3.42
C TYR A 45 -21.62 9.59 3.91
N ARG A 46 -22.21 8.78 3.06
CA ARG A 46 -22.49 7.38 3.36
C ARG A 46 -21.35 6.52 2.87
N THR A 47 -20.53 6.05 3.81
CA THR A 47 -19.53 5.04 3.50
C THR A 47 -20.17 3.66 3.64
N PRO A 48 -20.15 2.81 2.62
CA PRO A 48 -20.58 1.43 2.78
C PRO A 48 -19.64 0.74 3.76
N VAL A 49 -20.17 0.34 4.91
CA VAL A 49 -19.45 -0.47 5.91
C VAL A 49 -19.94 -1.90 5.81
N SER A 50 -19.05 -2.85 6.06
CA SER A 50 -19.35 -4.29 5.96
C SER A 50 -20.37 -4.79 7.00
N GLY A 51 -20.87 -3.92 7.88
CA GLY A 51 -21.89 -4.26 8.90
C GLY A 51 -21.38 -5.11 10.06
N PHE A 52 -20.11 -5.50 10.06
CA PHE A 52 -19.43 -6.15 11.18
C PHE A 52 -18.06 -5.49 11.40
N GLY A 53 -17.74 -5.28 12.64
CA GLY A 53 -16.41 -4.84 13.08
C GLY A 53 -15.68 -6.03 13.70
N TYR A 54 -14.38 -6.09 13.49
CA TYR A 54 -13.51 -7.01 14.22
C TYR A 54 -12.48 -6.20 14.99
N ASN A 55 -12.31 -6.59 16.25
CA ASN A 55 -11.28 -5.98 17.08
C ASN A 55 -9.93 -6.58 16.70
N THR A 56 -9.01 -5.73 16.25
CA THR A 56 -7.60 -6.09 16.17
C THR A 56 -6.97 -5.84 17.53
N TYR A 57 -6.62 -6.89 18.25
CA TYR A 57 -5.85 -6.79 19.49
C TYR A 57 -4.50 -7.47 19.33
N SER A 58 -3.49 -6.87 19.93
CA SER A 58 -2.16 -7.45 20.01
C SER A 58 -2.05 -8.34 21.22
N GLU A 59 -1.81 -9.63 21.02
CA GLU A 59 -1.52 -10.56 22.09
C GLU A 59 -0.02 -10.80 22.19
N LYS A 60 0.52 -10.65 23.41
CA LYS A 60 1.94 -10.96 23.65
C LYS A 60 2.16 -12.44 23.50
N THR A 61 3.03 -12.82 22.59
CA THR A 61 3.40 -14.21 22.37
C THR A 61 4.90 -14.41 22.57
N SER A 62 5.32 -15.64 22.84
CA SER A 62 6.72 -15.97 23.10
C SER A 62 7.09 -17.34 22.53
N GLY A 63 8.41 -17.62 22.43
CA GLY A 63 8.93 -18.89 22.00
C GLY A 63 8.57 -19.24 20.55
N PHE A 64 8.25 -20.50 20.27
CA PHE A 64 7.93 -21.01 18.94
C PHE A 64 6.71 -20.34 18.29
N ASN A 65 5.79 -19.78 19.09
CA ASN A 65 4.62 -19.11 18.56
C ASN A 65 4.99 -17.84 17.75
N VAL A 66 6.08 -17.17 18.11
CA VAL A 66 6.59 -16.01 17.33
C VAL A 66 6.89 -16.42 15.89
N LEU A 67 7.60 -17.54 15.70
CA LEU A 67 7.92 -18.07 14.36
C LEU A 67 6.68 -18.51 13.60
N LYS A 68 5.73 -19.14 14.30
CA LYS A 68 4.46 -19.55 13.70
C LYS A 68 3.65 -18.32 13.20
N TYR A 69 3.51 -17.31 14.03
CA TYR A 69 2.76 -16.10 13.64
C TYR A 69 3.49 -15.31 12.55
N GLY A 70 4.82 -15.23 12.60
CA GLY A 70 5.61 -14.63 11.51
C GLY A 70 5.39 -15.35 10.17
N ALA A 71 5.37 -16.69 10.17
CA ALA A 71 5.08 -17.47 8.96
C ALA A 71 3.64 -17.26 8.46
N VAL A 72 2.67 -17.15 9.37
CA VAL A 72 1.27 -16.84 9.02
C VAL A 72 1.17 -15.44 8.39
N GLU A 73 1.87 -14.45 8.93
CA GLU A 73 1.89 -13.09 8.42
C GLU A 73 2.48 -13.03 7.01
N VAL A 74 3.63 -13.65 6.79
CA VAL A 74 4.24 -13.74 5.45
C VAL A 74 3.30 -14.43 4.46
N LYS A 75 2.66 -15.55 4.86
CA LYS A 75 1.66 -16.22 4.03
C LYS A 75 0.48 -15.31 3.69
N TYR A 76 0.01 -14.53 4.65
CA TYR A 76 -1.07 -13.57 4.46
C TYR A 76 -0.66 -12.50 3.43
N MET A 77 0.52 -11.90 3.57
CA MET A 77 1.05 -10.89 2.65
C MET A 77 1.19 -11.44 1.22
N ILE A 78 1.75 -12.64 1.05
CA ILE A 78 1.84 -13.32 -0.25
C ILE A 78 0.45 -13.51 -0.87
N ARG A 79 -0.50 -13.99 -0.08
CA ARG A 79 -1.88 -14.21 -0.54
C ARG A 79 -2.54 -12.89 -0.97
N THR A 80 -2.37 -11.84 -0.19
CA THR A 80 -2.90 -10.50 -0.51
C THR A 80 -2.30 -9.98 -1.80
N THR A 81 -0.99 -10.11 -1.99
CA THR A 81 -0.31 -9.72 -3.24
C THR A 81 -0.90 -10.47 -4.45
N ILE A 82 -1.10 -11.79 -4.34
CA ILE A 82 -1.70 -12.59 -5.43
C ILE A 82 -3.13 -12.14 -5.72
N LEU A 83 -3.92 -11.84 -4.69
CA LEU A 83 -5.28 -11.33 -4.86
C LEU A 83 -5.27 -9.95 -5.54
N SER A 84 -4.41 -9.03 -5.12
CA SER A 84 -4.28 -7.71 -5.75
C SER A 84 -3.87 -7.82 -7.22
N LEU A 85 -2.96 -8.74 -7.56
CA LEU A 85 -2.61 -9.03 -8.95
C LEU A 85 -3.81 -9.58 -9.76
N LYS A 86 -4.62 -10.43 -9.14
CA LYS A 86 -5.84 -10.92 -9.76
C LYS A 86 -6.82 -9.77 -10.04
N GLU A 87 -7.06 -8.89 -9.06
CA GLU A 87 -7.94 -7.72 -9.23
C GLU A 87 -7.42 -6.78 -10.33
N LEU A 88 -6.10 -6.62 -10.45
CA LEU A 88 -5.48 -5.85 -11.52
C LEU A 88 -5.73 -6.49 -12.89
N VAL A 89 -5.54 -7.80 -13.02
CA VAL A 89 -5.74 -8.53 -14.29
C VAL A 89 -7.21 -8.60 -14.68
N THR A 90 -8.12 -8.66 -13.70
CA THR A 90 -9.57 -8.66 -13.94
C THR A 90 -10.14 -7.27 -14.23
N GLY A 91 -9.31 -6.22 -14.14
CA GLY A 91 -9.71 -4.84 -14.47
C GLY A 91 -10.49 -4.14 -13.36
N HIS A 92 -10.57 -4.71 -12.16
CA HIS A 92 -11.16 -4.04 -10.99
C HIS A 92 -10.24 -2.96 -10.40
N LEU A 93 -8.93 -3.13 -10.57
CA LEU A 93 -7.92 -2.11 -10.26
C LEU A 93 -7.41 -1.48 -11.56
N GLY A 94 -7.27 -0.17 -11.55
CA GLY A 94 -6.77 0.60 -12.70
C GLY A 94 -5.29 0.96 -12.57
N MET A 95 -4.74 1.54 -13.63
CA MET A 95 -3.36 2.07 -13.63
C MET A 95 -3.13 3.13 -12.54
N LYS A 96 -4.19 3.82 -12.13
CA LYS A 96 -4.14 4.83 -11.05
C LYS A 96 -3.95 4.21 -9.66
N ASP A 97 -4.29 2.95 -9.50
CA ASP A 97 -4.18 2.24 -8.22
C ASP A 97 -2.80 1.61 -8.03
N LEU A 98 -1.99 1.58 -9.11
CA LEU A 98 -0.61 1.15 -9.04
C LEU A 98 0.26 2.22 -8.42
N SER A 99 1.13 1.80 -7.51
CA SER A 99 2.21 2.61 -6.96
C SER A 99 3.54 2.18 -7.56
N GLY A 100 4.24 3.12 -8.12
CA GLY A 100 5.60 2.94 -8.61
C GLY A 100 6.64 3.32 -7.54
N PRO A 101 7.90 3.50 -7.93
CA PRO A 101 8.98 3.81 -7.00
C PRO A 101 8.73 5.08 -6.17
N VAL A 102 8.14 6.10 -6.76
CA VAL A 102 7.85 7.37 -6.08
C VAL A 102 6.72 7.18 -5.06
N GLY A 103 5.63 6.51 -5.43
CA GLY A 103 4.53 6.21 -4.53
C GLY A 103 4.93 5.27 -3.38
N VAL A 104 5.89 4.36 -3.61
CA VAL A 104 6.45 3.51 -2.53
C VAL A 104 7.23 4.35 -1.53
N VAL A 105 8.07 5.31 -2.00
CA VAL A 105 8.81 6.21 -1.11
C VAL A 105 7.87 7.08 -0.30
N ASP A 106 6.82 7.60 -0.92
CA ASP A 106 5.77 8.38 -0.27
C ASP A 106 5.06 7.56 0.82
N ALA A 107 4.61 6.35 0.52
CA ALA A 107 3.98 5.44 1.48
C ALA A 107 4.90 5.07 2.67
N ILE A 108 6.22 4.95 2.44
CA ILE A 108 7.19 4.75 3.52
C ILE A 108 7.27 6.00 4.40
N GLY A 109 7.31 7.18 3.78
CA GLY A 109 7.32 8.47 4.47
C GLY A 109 6.08 8.65 5.34
N ASP A 110 4.90 8.42 4.79
CA ASP A 110 3.62 8.49 5.50
C ASP A 110 3.58 7.51 6.69
N THR A 111 4.00 6.27 6.47
CA THR A 111 4.06 5.26 7.54
C THR A 111 4.99 5.69 8.66
N TYR A 112 6.13 6.30 8.34
CA TYR A 112 7.08 6.83 9.32
C TYR A 112 6.47 7.99 10.12
N GLU A 113 5.89 8.98 9.44
CA GLU A 113 5.29 10.15 10.10
C GLU A 113 4.10 9.77 10.99
N GLN A 114 3.22 8.89 10.54
CA GLN A 114 2.11 8.37 11.36
C GLN A 114 2.62 7.63 12.60
N SER A 115 3.67 6.82 12.45
CA SER A 115 4.24 6.05 13.56
C SER A 115 4.98 6.91 14.58
N ARG A 116 5.39 8.12 14.18
CA ARG A 116 6.22 9.01 15.00
C ARG A 116 5.51 9.45 16.27
N SER A 117 4.20 9.66 16.23
CA SER A 117 3.37 10.02 17.39
C SER A 117 3.21 8.88 18.41
N GLU A 118 3.39 7.62 17.97
CA GLU A 118 3.19 6.42 18.78
C GLU A 118 4.48 5.92 19.48
N GLY A 119 5.62 6.54 19.17
CA GLY A 119 6.91 6.26 19.80
C GLY A 119 7.84 5.37 18.98
N THR A 120 9.11 5.35 19.38
CA THR A 120 10.20 4.71 18.63
C THR A 120 9.99 3.21 18.36
N LEU A 121 9.39 2.48 19.29
CA LEU A 121 9.10 1.05 19.10
C LEU A 121 8.11 0.85 17.95
N MET A 122 7.08 1.67 17.88
CA MET A 122 6.07 1.57 16.83
C MET A 122 6.63 1.93 15.46
N ILE A 123 7.53 2.93 15.39
CA ILE A 123 8.26 3.24 14.16
C ILE A 123 9.00 1.99 13.65
N TRP A 124 9.78 1.32 14.50
CA TRP A 124 10.50 0.12 14.11
C TRP A 124 9.59 -1.02 13.67
N MET A 125 8.50 -1.25 14.39
CA MET A 125 7.53 -2.30 14.05
C MET A 125 6.87 -2.04 12.69
N ASN A 126 6.42 -0.82 12.44
CA ASN A 126 5.77 -0.45 11.17
C ASN A 126 6.75 -0.46 10.00
N MET A 127 8.00 -0.01 10.20
CA MET A 127 9.03 -0.08 9.17
C MET A 127 9.41 -1.52 8.83
N LEU A 128 9.52 -2.41 9.82
CA LEU A 128 9.75 -3.84 9.58
C LEU A 128 8.58 -4.47 8.84
N ASN A 129 7.35 -4.15 9.22
CA ASN A 129 6.15 -4.65 8.53
C ASN A 129 6.12 -4.19 7.06
N MET A 130 6.43 -2.91 6.81
CA MET A 130 6.57 -2.37 5.46
C MET A 130 7.67 -3.11 4.66
N ALA A 131 8.81 -3.37 5.27
CA ALA A 131 9.90 -4.11 4.63
C ALA A 131 9.49 -5.55 4.27
N VAL A 132 8.75 -6.24 5.14
CA VAL A 132 8.22 -7.59 4.86
C VAL A 132 7.19 -7.55 3.73
N LEU A 133 6.28 -6.56 3.74
CA LEU A 133 5.29 -6.36 2.67
C LEU A 133 5.96 -6.13 1.31
N LEU A 134 6.93 -5.21 1.25
CA LEU A 134 7.66 -4.91 0.01
C LEU A 134 8.45 -6.13 -0.49
N SER A 135 9.09 -6.88 0.42
CA SER A 135 9.81 -8.10 0.09
C SER A 135 8.88 -9.20 -0.45
N ALA A 136 7.71 -9.38 0.17
CA ALA A 136 6.71 -10.33 -0.29
C ALA A 136 6.18 -9.96 -1.69
N ASN A 137 5.87 -8.67 -1.90
CA ASN A 137 5.43 -8.16 -3.20
C ASN A 137 6.50 -8.40 -4.27
N LEU A 138 7.76 -8.03 -3.99
CA LEU A 138 8.87 -8.22 -4.91
C LEU A 138 9.08 -9.72 -5.25
N GLY A 139 8.99 -10.60 -4.25
CA GLY A 139 9.11 -12.05 -4.44
C GLY A 139 8.00 -12.60 -5.35
N VAL A 140 6.75 -12.23 -5.09
CA VAL A 140 5.60 -12.65 -5.91
C VAL A 140 5.70 -12.11 -7.34
N MET A 141 6.05 -10.82 -7.48
CA MET A 141 6.21 -10.20 -8.80
C MET A 141 7.31 -10.86 -9.62
N ASN A 142 8.44 -11.21 -9.00
CA ASN A 142 9.55 -11.88 -9.67
C ASN A 142 9.20 -13.31 -10.12
N LEU A 143 8.23 -13.98 -9.49
CA LEU A 143 7.74 -15.28 -9.90
C LEU A 143 6.72 -15.24 -11.05
N LEU A 144 6.27 -14.07 -11.46
CA LEU A 144 5.36 -13.97 -12.61
C LEU A 144 6.03 -14.46 -13.89
N PRO A 145 5.29 -15.16 -14.77
CA PRO A 145 5.82 -15.70 -16.03
C PRO A 145 6.01 -14.59 -17.08
N LEU A 146 6.67 -13.50 -16.69
CA LEU A 146 6.94 -12.36 -17.55
C LEU A 146 8.42 -12.36 -17.98
N PRO A 147 8.71 -12.04 -19.25
CA PRO A 147 10.09 -11.84 -19.69
C PRO A 147 10.77 -10.75 -18.85
N ALA A 148 12.09 -10.90 -18.64
CA ALA A 148 12.92 -10.11 -17.74
C ALA A 148 12.82 -10.41 -16.24
N LEU A 149 11.79 -11.13 -15.77
CA LEU A 149 11.68 -11.59 -14.40
C LEU A 149 12.16 -13.07 -14.27
N ASP A 150 12.45 -13.52 -13.04
CA ASP A 150 12.90 -14.86 -12.76
C ASP A 150 11.85 -15.92 -13.16
N GLY A 151 10.56 -15.63 -12.97
CA GLY A 151 9.47 -16.48 -13.41
C GLY A 151 9.45 -16.69 -14.93
N GLY A 152 9.79 -15.68 -15.72
CA GLY A 152 9.97 -15.84 -17.17
C GLY A 152 11.08 -16.81 -17.52
N ARG A 153 12.19 -16.75 -16.79
CA ARG A 153 13.30 -17.70 -16.97
C ARG A 153 12.91 -19.12 -16.57
N LEU A 154 12.13 -19.25 -15.49
CA LEU A 154 11.58 -20.54 -15.06
C LEU A 154 10.71 -21.18 -16.16
N VAL A 155 9.92 -20.38 -16.89
CA VAL A 155 9.12 -20.87 -18.02
C VAL A 155 10.00 -21.49 -19.10
N PHE A 156 11.12 -20.87 -19.47
CA PHE A 156 12.08 -21.44 -20.44
C PHE A 156 12.68 -22.76 -19.93
N LEU A 157 13.06 -22.84 -18.66
CA LEU A 157 13.57 -24.06 -18.04
C LEU A 157 12.52 -25.20 -18.06
N ILE A 158 11.26 -24.88 -17.80
CA ILE A 158 10.16 -25.88 -17.89
C ILE A 158 9.99 -26.35 -19.34
N ILE A 159 10.03 -25.45 -20.32
CA ILE A 159 9.96 -25.81 -21.73
C ILE A 159 11.12 -26.72 -22.13
N GLU A 160 12.34 -26.42 -21.71
CA GLU A 160 13.52 -27.26 -21.94
C GLU A 160 13.35 -28.65 -21.33
N ALA A 161 12.86 -28.72 -20.09
CA ALA A 161 12.63 -30.02 -19.41
C ALA A 161 11.59 -30.88 -20.13
N ILE A 162 10.49 -30.27 -20.63
CA ILE A 162 9.43 -30.97 -21.38
C ILE A 162 9.96 -31.42 -22.76
N ARG A 163 10.64 -30.54 -23.47
CA ARG A 163 11.17 -30.83 -24.81
C ARG A 163 12.41 -31.70 -24.82
N ARG A 164 13.10 -31.82 -23.68
CA ARG A 164 14.41 -32.48 -23.52
C ARG A 164 15.47 -31.93 -24.51
N LYS A 165 15.32 -30.69 -24.92
CA LYS A 165 16.25 -29.99 -25.82
C LYS A 165 16.39 -28.56 -25.35
N PRO A 166 17.59 -27.98 -25.31
CA PRO A 166 17.81 -26.61 -24.89
C PRO A 166 17.11 -25.62 -25.85
N VAL A 167 16.60 -24.55 -25.29
CA VAL A 167 16.12 -23.40 -26.07
C VAL A 167 17.32 -22.61 -26.57
N ASN A 168 17.18 -22.00 -27.73
CA ASN A 168 18.24 -21.16 -28.26
C ASN A 168 18.45 -19.95 -27.37
N ARG A 169 19.63 -19.83 -26.78
CA ARG A 169 20.01 -18.75 -25.84
C ARG A 169 19.85 -17.35 -26.44
N GLU A 170 20.05 -17.21 -27.74
CA GLU A 170 19.90 -15.92 -28.42
C GLU A 170 18.41 -15.51 -28.47
N ILE A 171 17.51 -16.45 -28.73
CA ILE A 171 16.06 -16.20 -28.71
C ILE A 171 15.59 -15.87 -27.31
N GLU A 172 16.00 -16.65 -26.30
CA GLU A 172 15.72 -16.40 -24.89
C GLU A 172 16.19 -14.98 -24.50
N GLY A 173 17.45 -14.63 -24.84
CA GLY A 173 18.02 -13.31 -24.55
C GLY A 173 17.24 -12.17 -25.19
N ARG A 174 16.81 -12.32 -26.44
CA ARG A 174 16.00 -11.31 -27.15
C ARG A 174 14.62 -11.12 -26.48
N ILE A 175 13.98 -12.21 -26.07
CA ILE A 175 12.68 -12.17 -25.41
C ILE A 175 12.82 -11.47 -24.03
N HIS A 176 13.83 -11.81 -23.25
CA HIS A 176 14.12 -11.16 -21.97
C HIS A 176 14.44 -9.67 -22.15
N PHE A 177 15.22 -9.32 -23.17
CA PHE A 177 15.54 -7.93 -23.47
C PHE A 177 14.29 -7.12 -23.87
N ALA A 178 13.44 -7.68 -24.72
CA ALA A 178 12.18 -7.05 -25.09
C ALA A 178 11.24 -6.86 -23.86
N GLY A 179 11.17 -7.86 -22.98
CA GLY A 179 10.44 -7.76 -21.73
C GLY A 179 10.99 -6.68 -20.80
N LEU A 180 12.33 -6.56 -20.70
CA LEU A 180 12.99 -5.52 -19.92
C LEU A 180 12.62 -4.12 -20.45
N MET A 181 12.65 -3.92 -21.77
CA MET A 181 12.27 -2.64 -22.37
C MET A 181 10.80 -2.30 -22.10
N LEU A 182 9.93 -3.29 -22.17
CA LEU A 182 8.50 -3.10 -21.84
C LEU A 182 8.31 -2.71 -20.38
N LEU A 183 8.98 -3.41 -19.44
CA LEU A 183 8.89 -3.10 -18.00
C LEU A 183 9.48 -1.72 -17.68
N MET A 184 10.57 -1.32 -18.34
CA MET A 184 11.13 0.02 -18.20
C MET A 184 10.16 1.09 -18.69
N ALA A 185 9.52 0.88 -19.84
CA ALA A 185 8.49 1.79 -20.35
C ALA A 185 7.29 1.89 -19.38
N LEU A 186 6.81 0.75 -18.86
CA LEU A 186 5.75 0.72 -17.86
C LEU A 186 6.15 1.47 -16.59
N MET A 187 7.38 1.28 -16.11
CA MET A 187 7.90 1.97 -14.92
C MET A 187 7.88 3.50 -15.11
N VAL A 188 8.27 4.00 -16.29
CA VAL A 188 8.21 5.44 -16.58
C VAL A 188 6.77 5.95 -16.52
N VAL A 189 5.80 5.20 -17.08
CA VAL A 189 4.39 5.59 -17.06
C VAL A 189 3.84 5.60 -15.64
N VAL A 190 4.15 4.57 -14.83
CA VAL A 190 3.69 4.49 -13.43
C VAL A 190 4.33 5.60 -12.60
N MET A 191 5.63 5.86 -12.78
CA MET A 191 6.34 6.95 -12.09
C MET A 191 5.73 8.32 -12.42
N TYR A 192 5.40 8.56 -13.69
CA TYR A 192 4.70 9.78 -14.10
C TYR A 192 3.34 9.91 -13.40
N ASN A 193 2.59 8.80 -13.31
CA ASN A 193 1.30 8.78 -12.63
C ASN A 193 1.44 9.02 -11.10
N ASP A 194 2.50 8.48 -10.47
CA ASP A 194 2.79 8.73 -9.05
C ASP A 194 3.03 10.23 -8.79
N ILE A 195 3.85 10.87 -9.63
CA ILE A 195 4.13 12.31 -9.52
C ILE A 195 2.83 13.12 -9.61
N LEU A 196 1.93 12.77 -10.53
CA LEU A 196 0.64 13.46 -10.67
C LEU A 196 -0.32 13.24 -9.49
N LYS A 197 -0.10 12.21 -8.67
CA LYS A 197 -0.91 11.99 -7.44
C LYS A 197 -0.41 12.82 -6.26
N ILE A 198 0.90 13.09 -6.21
CA ILE A 198 1.55 13.75 -5.09
C ILE A 198 1.51 15.27 -5.26
N PHE A 199 1.54 15.77 -6.49
CA PHE A 199 1.50 17.19 -6.85
C PHE A 199 0.20 17.59 -7.57
#